data_85b54b99643a464da2f504a0ecb6e7d8
#
_entry.id   85b54b99643a464da2f504a0ecb6e7d8
#
_cell.length_a   1.000
_cell.length_b   1.000
_cell.length_c   1.000
_cell.angle_alpha   90.00
_cell.angle_beta   90.00
_cell.angle_gamma   90.00
#
_symmetry.space_group_name_H-M   'P 1'
#
loop_
_entity.id
_entity.type
_entity.pdbx_description
1 polymer ?
#
loop_
_entity_poly.entity_id
_entity_poly.type
_entity_poly.pdbx_seq_one_letter_code
_entity_poly.pdbx_strand_id
1 'polypeptide(L)'
;MINVFRAMLVAALLACPFVCVPLAANDDAVTPMQGIPPTRESQVTMANYRDYPMSMWAFRNASAVLNTVMIPREGDIRPLPGPLRPEIGERRFTDPQGRELSFDALFQANYADGVLVMQGSRLLHEAYFHEFNERSHHIWFSMTKSLASTVFGLLVAEGKVDLDASPVKYIPELKGSGFERVTIQQVLDHASAINFKENYTDLQSDFALYYAPALNMGWLPGAADVQPADAEVYGVQDFLVQFIQPDPALNPGEAFDYNSSNADLLGWLIARISGEPLQDYIQRNVWAKLGPEHDAYIAVDRALVPVATGGMNTTLRDAARFGMMIRDRGEFGGQQVIPAQWIDASLEVSDKVAANMAANPKYGEEPWTAYHNMWWILDADKGEYCAVGIHGQVIYINRSADTVMAWFSSQPGASAARNPEFRAKLQAARELAVSLTRKL
;
A
#
# COMPACT_ATOMS: atom_id res chain seq x y z
N MET A 1 -59.81 67.22 3.98
CA MET A 1 -58.93 66.76 5.07
C MET A 1 -58.83 65.25 4.97
N ILE A 2 -57.87 64.78 4.17
CA ILE A 2 -57.71 63.32 3.98
C ILE A 2 -56.17 63.11 3.95
N ASN A 3 -55.63 62.46 4.99
CA ASN A 3 -54.27 62.07 5.08
C ASN A 3 -54.00 60.75 4.35
N VAL A 4 -53.07 60.81 3.44
CA VAL A 4 -52.58 59.62 2.71
C VAL A 4 -51.34 59.10 3.43
N PHE A 5 -51.38 57.87 4.01
CA PHE A 5 -50.21 57.17 4.53
C PHE A 5 -49.59 56.38 3.41
N ARG A 6 -48.33 56.67 3.10
CA ARG A 6 -47.44 55.89 2.27
C ARG A 6 -46.82 54.77 3.11
N ALA A 7 -47.09 53.50 2.77
CA ALA A 7 -46.42 52.37 3.33
C ALA A 7 -45.09 52.14 2.58
N MET A 8 -43.95 52.23 3.27
CA MET A 8 -42.66 51.79 2.81
C MET A 8 -42.47 50.30 3.13
N LEU A 9 -42.36 49.49 2.11
CA LEU A 9 -41.95 48.06 2.24
C LEU A 9 -40.42 48.06 2.44
N VAL A 10 -39.95 47.67 3.62
CA VAL A 10 -38.54 47.34 3.88
C VAL A 10 -38.38 45.85 3.65
N ALA A 11 -37.67 45.50 2.58
CA ALA A 11 -37.22 44.15 2.35
C ALA A 11 -36.05 43.81 3.28
N ALA A 12 -36.29 43.01 4.29
CA ALA A 12 -35.25 42.46 5.15
C ALA A 12 -34.54 41.30 4.43
N LEU A 13 -33.31 41.49 3.96
CA LEU A 13 -32.43 40.44 3.55
C LEU A 13 -32.01 39.65 4.80
N LEU A 14 -32.55 38.46 4.97
CA LEU A 14 -32.09 37.45 5.91
C LEU A 14 -30.74 36.92 5.41
N ALA A 15 -29.64 37.47 5.89
CA ALA A 15 -28.33 36.85 5.82
C ALA A 15 -28.32 35.64 6.77
N CYS A 16 -28.37 34.49 6.22
CA CYS A 16 -28.14 33.25 6.96
C CYS A 16 -26.63 33.16 7.30
N PRO A 17 -26.24 33.20 8.58
CA PRO A 17 -24.84 32.96 8.91
C PRO A 17 -24.56 31.48 8.65
N PHE A 18 -23.70 31.20 7.70
CA PHE A 18 -23.05 29.89 7.62
C PHE A 18 -22.27 29.67 8.92
N VAL A 19 -22.88 28.97 9.84
CA VAL A 19 -22.17 28.41 11.00
C VAL A 19 -21.34 27.27 10.47
N CYS A 20 -20.05 27.53 10.22
CA CYS A 20 -19.07 26.49 10.09
C CYS A 20 -19.01 25.79 11.47
N VAL A 21 -19.69 24.66 11.59
CA VAL A 21 -19.54 23.79 12.77
C VAL A 21 -18.17 23.15 12.60
N PRO A 22 -17.18 23.48 13.41
CA PRO A 22 -15.96 22.70 13.43
C PRO A 22 -16.37 21.28 13.83
N LEU A 23 -15.92 20.25 13.05
CA LEU A 23 -15.93 18.88 13.53
C LEU A 23 -15.29 18.92 14.92
N ALA A 24 -16.09 18.61 15.94
CA ALA A 24 -15.58 18.55 17.31
C ALA A 24 -14.44 17.52 17.31
N ALA A 25 -13.21 17.99 17.36
CA ALA A 25 -12.11 17.17 17.81
C ALA A 25 -12.53 16.70 19.22
N ASN A 26 -12.53 15.40 19.46
CA ASN A 26 -12.60 14.90 20.81
C ASN A 26 -11.42 15.52 21.57
N ASP A 27 -11.68 16.49 22.44
CA ASP A 27 -10.65 17.17 23.23
C ASP A 27 -9.87 16.22 24.16
N ASP A 28 -10.29 14.94 24.26
CA ASP A 28 -9.63 13.87 25.02
C ASP A 28 -8.73 12.95 24.15
N ALA A 29 -8.57 13.21 22.85
CA ALA A 29 -7.73 12.35 22.01
C ALA A 29 -6.24 12.58 22.32
N VAL A 30 -5.55 11.53 22.75
CA VAL A 30 -4.11 11.57 23.04
C VAL A 30 -3.35 11.96 21.78
N THR A 31 -2.56 13.03 21.86
CA THR A 31 -1.65 13.44 20.80
C THR A 31 -0.39 12.56 20.86
N PRO A 32 -0.07 11.80 19.81
CA PRO A 32 1.11 10.93 19.82
C PRO A 32 2.40 11.70 20.08
N MET A 33 3.27 11.15 20.93
CA MET A 33 4.59 11.67 21.29
C MET A 33 4.59 13.08 21.86
N GLN A 34 3.52 13.47 22.56
CA GLN A 34 3.40 14.79 23.19
C GLN A 34 4.25 14.89 24.45
N GLY A 35 5.03 15.98 24.56
CA GLY A 35 5.87 16.32 25.71
C GLY A 35 7.37 16.08 25.45
N ILE A 36 8.21 16.57 26.39
CA ILE A 36 9.67 16.41 26.37
C ILE A 36 10.14 16.03 27.78
N PRO A 37 10.38 14.72 28.06
CA PRO A 37 10.09 13.55 27.22
C PRO A 37 8.58 13.35 27.03
N PRO A 38 8.16 12.57 26.00
CA PRO A 38 6.75 12.25 25.81
C PRO A 38 6.14 11.56 27.05
N THR A 39 4.90 11.90 27.38
CA THR A 39 4.19 11.24 28.45
C THR A 39 3.97 9.77 28.15
N ARG A 40 3.78 8.94 29.17
CA ARG A 40 3.63 7.49 28.99
C ARG A 40 2.45 7.14 28.08
N GLU A 41 1.34 7.87 28.22
CA GLU A 41 0.11 7.69 27.46
C GLU A 41 0.27 8.10 25.99
N SER A 42 1.17 9.06 25.71
CA SER A 42 1.42 9.57 24.35
C SER A 42 2.54 8.81 23.63
N GLN A 43 3.28 7.93 24.32
CA GLN A 43 4.39 7.22 23.71
C GLN A 43 3.92 6.21 22.66
N VAL A 44 4.52 6.29 21.47
CA VAL A 44 4.37 5.29 20.42
C VAL A 44 5.40 4.19 20.62
N THR A 45 4.93 2.95 20.61
CA THR A 45 5.72 1.73 20.83
C THR A 45 5.32 0.66 19.81
N MET A 46 6.06 -0.46 19.75
CA MET A 46 5.68 -1.62 18.92
C MET A 46 4.30 -2.21 19.30
N ALA A 47 3.82 -1.97 20.53
CA ALA A 47 2.54 -2.49 20.99
C ALA A 47 1.33 -1.68 20.49
N ASN A 48 1.52 -0.39 20.19
CA ASN A 48 0.40 0.51 19.86
C ASN A 48 0.59 1.28 18.55
N TYR A 49 1.67 1.06 17.81
CA TYR A 49 1.99 1.88 16.63
C TYR A 49 0.95 1.78 15.49
N ARG A 50 0.10 0.75 15.49
CA ARG A 50 -1.01 0.58 14.55
C ARG A 50 -2.35 1.12 15.07
N ASP A 51 -2.41 1.49 16.35
CA ASP A 51 -3.64 2.01 16.95
C ASP A 51 -3.79 3.50 16.61
N TYR A 52 -4.97 3.89 16.16
CA TYR A 52 -5.26 5.31 15.96
C TYR A 52 -5.52 5.99 17.32
N PRO A 53 -4.95 7.16 17.61
CA PRO A 53 -4.20 8.05 16.71
C PRO A 53 -2.68 7.82 16.65
N MET A 54 -2.11 6.86 17.39
CA MET A 54 -0.67 6.59 17.43
C MET A 54 -0.09 6.30 16.04
N SER A 55 -0.89 5.64 15.18
CA SER A 55 -0.54 5.34 13.79
C SER A 55 -0.22 6.58 12.95
N MET A 56 -0.84 7.73 13.21
CA MET A 56 -0.56 8.98 12.50
C MET A 56 0.91 9.42 12.64
N TRP A 57 1.49 9.21 13.82
CA TRP A 57 2.91 9.49 14.05
C TRP A 57 3.78 8.32 13.61
N ALA A 58 3.38 7.10 13.95
CA ALA A 58 4.18 5.90 13.76
C ALA A 58 4.47 5.60 12.29
N PHE A 59 3.47 5.74 11.42
CA PHE A 59 3.62 5.37 10.00
C PHE A 59 4.58 6.28 9.24
N ARG A 60 4.74 7.53 9.69
CA ARG A 60 5.75 8.45 9.16
C ARG A 60 7.09 8.39 9.88
N ASN A 61 7.16 7.69 11.01
CA ASN A 61 8.36 7.53 11.84
C ASN A 61 8.66 6.04 12.10
N ALA A 62 8.38 5.16 11.14
CA ALA A 62 8.46 3.72 11.35
C ALA A 62 9.85 3.25 11.81
N SER A 63 10.94 3.89 11.37
CA SER A 63 12.30 3.58 11.82
C SER A 63 12.59 3.92 13.29
N ALA A 64 11.73 4.72 13.95
CA ALA A 64 11.82 4.96 15.39
C ALA A 64 11.18 3.84 16.23
N VAL A 65 10.36 2.98 15.59
CA VAL A 65 9.58 1.94 16.26
C VAL A 65 10.01 0.54 15.83
N LEU A 66 10.37 0.38 14.55
CA LEU A 66 10.73 -0.90 13.93
C LEU A 66 12.22 -0.99 13.66
N ASN A 67 12.77 -2.20 13.69
CA ASN A 67 14.11 -2.44 13.16
C ASN A 67 14.09 -2.30 11.64
N THR A 68 15.01 -1.52 11.08
CA THR A 68 15.05 -1.23 9.65
C THR A 68 16.47 -1.27 9.10
N VAL A 69 16.60 -1.50 7.79
CA VAL A 69 17.84 -1.30 7.03
C VAL A 69 17.61 -0.25 5.95
N MET A 70 18.62 0.53 5.68
CA MET A 70 18.58 1.60 4.67
C MET A 70 18.64 1.04 3.25
N ILE A 71 17.96 1.74 2.34
CA ILE A 71 18.06 1.59 0.89
C ILE A 71 18.51 2.96 0.36
N PRO A 72 19.83 3.20 0.32
CA PRO A 72 20.37 4.51 -0.04
C PRO A 72 19.99 4.93 -1.46
N ARG A 73 19.69 6.21 -1.62
CA ARG A 73 19.65 6.79 -2.96
C ARG A 73 21.05 6.91 -3.55
N GLU A 74 21.12 6.82 -4.85
CA GLU A 74 22.38 7.06 -5.59
C GLU A 74 22.13 7.97 -6.79
N GLY A 75 23.21 8.60 -7.25
CA GLY A 75 23.18 9.47 -8.42
C GLY A 75 22.39 10.77 -8.21
N ASP A 76 22.07 11.41 -9.33
CA ASP A 76 21.36 12.68 -9.34
C ASP A 76 19.86 12.50 -9.07
N ILE A 77 19.28 13.46 -8.35
CA ILE A 77 17.82 13.53 -8.18
C ILE A 77 17.19 13.83 -9.53
N ARG A 78 16.20 13.03 -9.91
CA ARG A 78 15.35 13.33 -11.06
C ARG A 78 14.12 14.11 -10.59
N PRO A 79 14.04 15.42 -10.87
CA PRO A 79 12.92 16.23 -10.42
C PRO A 79 11.60 15.75 -11.06
N LEU A 80 10.50 15.94 -10.33
CA LEU A 80 9.16 15.78 -10.88
C LEU A 80 8.70 17.15 -11.39
N PRO A 81 8.79 17.42 -12.69
CA PRO A 81 8.48 18.75 -13.25
C PRO A 81 6.97 18.96 -13.34
N GLY A 82 6.57 20.20 -13.37
CA GLY A 82 5.21 20.59 -13.74
C GLY A 82 4.73 21.82 -12.98
N PRO A 83 3.90 22.65 -13.61
CA PRO A 83 3.12 23.62 -12.86
C PRO A 83 2.05 22.87 -12.08
N LEU A 84 2.03 23.05 -10.77
CA LEU A 84 0.93 22.58 -9.94
C LEU A 84 -0.39 23.20 -10.41
N ARG A 85 -1.45 22.43 -10.30
CA ARG A 85 -2.82 22.78 -10.68
C ARG A 85 -3.72 22.78 -9.45
N PRO A 86 -3.77 23.89 -8.69
CA PRO A 86 -4.56 23.97 -7.44
C PRO A 86 -6.03 23.62 -7.62
N GLU A 87 -6.58 23.85 -8.82
CA GLU A 87 -7.97 23.50 -9.15
C GLU A 87 -8.26 22.00 -9.06
N ILE A 88 -7.24 21.13 -9.02
CA ILE A 88 -7.41 19.69 -8.76
C ILE A 88 -7.82 19.48 -7.32
N GLY A 89 -7.13 20.12 -6.38
CA GLY A 89 -7.46 20.03 -4.94
C GLY A 89 -8.84 20.59 -4.60
N GLU A 90 -9.33 21.58 -5.37
CA GLU A 90 -10.63 22.23 -5.18
C GLU A 90 -11.78 21.46 -5.86
N ARG A 91 -11.49 20.53 -6.76
CA ARG A 91 -12.50 19.77 -7.51
C ARG A 91 -13.43 18.98 -6.58
N ARG A 92 -14.74 19.06 -6.82
CA ARG A 92 -15.79 18.45 -5.98
C ARG A 92 -16.02 17.00 -6.32
N PHE A 93 -16.18 16.19 -5.28
CA PHE A 93 -16.52 14.77 -5.34
C PHE A 93 -17.57 14.47 -4.27
N THR A 94 -18.42 13.48 -4.53
CA THR A 94 -19.41 13.01 -3.56
C THR A 94 -18.84 11.76 -2.87
N ASP A 95 -18.78 11.78 -1.55
CA ASP A 95 -18.36 10.62 -0.78
C ASP A 95 -19.50 9.58 -0.60
N PRO A 96 -19.20 8.36 -0.09
CA PRO A 96 -20.23 7.35 0.14
C PRO A 96 -21.34 7.75 1.12
N GLN A 97 -21.13 8.80 1.92
CA GLN A 97 -22.12 9.38 2.83
C GLN A 97 -22.97 10.46 2.16
N GLY A 98 -22.75 10.73 0.87
CA GLY A 98 -23.46 11.76 0.10
C GLY A 98 -22.98 13.19 0.36
N ARG A 99 -21.82 13.37 1.01
CA ARG A 99 -21.24 14.70 1.26
C ARG A 99 -20.46 15.15 0.04
N GLU A 100 -20.66 16.39 -0.37
CA GLU A 100 -19.85 17.03 -1.40
C GLU A 100 -18.61 17.67 -0.80
N LEU A 101 -17.42 17.10 -1.07
CA LEU A 101 -16.15 17.57 -0.58
C LEU A 101 -15.23 17.95 -1.75
N SER A 102 -14.29 18.86 -1.53
CA SER A 102 -13.18 19.04 -2.46
C SER A 102 -12.26 17.81 -2.44
N PHE A 103 -11.45 17.61 -3.47
CA PHE A 103 -10.52 16.48 -3.55
C PHE A 103 -9.64 16.40 -2.30
N ASP A 104 -9.01 17.49 -1.92
CA ASP A 104 -8.14 17.54 -0.74
C ASP A 104 -8.94 17.28 0.55
N ALA A 105 -10.10 17.90 0.70
CA ALA A 105 -10.96 17.69 1.87
C ALA A 105 -11.48 16.25 1.95
N LEU A 106 -11.76 15.60 0.81
CA LEU A 106 -12.17 14.19 0.78
C LEU A 106 -11.02 13.29 1.24
N PHE A 107 -9.81 13.50 0.73
CA PHE A 107 -8.66 12.72 1.14
C PHE A 107 -8.35 12.91 2.63
N GLN A 108 -8.31 14.15 3.10
CA GLN A 108 -8.07 14.49 4.51
C GLN A 108 -9.13 13.89 5.44
N ALA A 109 -10.42 14.05 5.10
CA ALA A 109 -11.53 13.50 5.91
C ALA A 109 -11.55 11.96 5.96
N ASN A 110 -10.86 11.31 5.03
CA ASN A 110 -10.72 9.86 4.95
C ASN A 110 -9.29 9.39 5.34
N TYR A 111 -8.69 10.09 6.30
CA TYR A 111 -7.42 9.73 6.96
C TYR A 111 -6.20 9.69 6.03
N ALA A 112 -6.20 10.41 4.91
CA ALA A 112 -4.97 10.55 4.15
C ALA A 112 -3.97 11.46 4.88
N ASP A 113 -2.69 11.07 4.84
CA ASP A 113 -1.57 11.88 5.31
C ASP A 113 -1.00 12.73 4.16
N GLY A 114 -1.10 12.25 2.93
CA GLY A 114 -0.77 13.00 1.73
C GLY A 114 -1.28 12.33 0.47
N VAL A 115 -1.48 13.12 -0.57
CA VAL A 115 -1.88 12.67 -1.91
C VAL A 115 -1.10 13.40 -2.99
N LEU A 116 -0.76 12.69 -4.07
CA LEU A 116 -0.01 13.22 -5.20
C LEU A 116 -0.62 12.71 -6.51
N VAL A 117 -0.68 13.59 -7.52
CA VAL A 117 -1.25 13.31 -8.85
C VAL A 117 -0.23 13.62 -9.93
N MET A 118 0.14 12.62 -10.70
CA MET A 118 0.96 12.73 -11.92
C MET A 118 0.11 12.51 -13.16
N GLN A 119 0.37 13.26 -14.23
CA GLN A 119 -0.08 12.93 -15.58
C GLN A 119 1.09 13.05 -16.55
N GLY A 120 1.37 12.00 -17.29
CA GLY A 120 2.63 11.89 -18.00
C GLY A 120 3.81 12.05 -17.04
N SER A 121 4.80 12.82 -17.45
CA SER A 121 5.95 13.15 -16.60
C SER A 121 5.69 14.33 -15.63
N ARG A 122 4.49 14.93 -15.63
CA ARG A 122 4.21 16.17 -14.88
C ARG A 122 3.53 15.90 -13.56
N LEU A 123 4.07 16.49 -12.49
CA LEU A 123 3.40 16.63 -11.21
C LEU A 123 2.31 17.71 -11.35
N LEU A 124 1.05 17.30 -11.22
CA LEU A 124 -0.08 18.21 -11.34
C LEU A 124 -0.57 18.72 -9.98
N HIS A 125 -0.55 17.87 -8.98
CA HIS A 125 -1.07 18.19 -7.65
C HIS A 125 -0.37 17.37 -6.59
N GLU A 126 -0.14 18.00 -5.45
CA GLU A 126 0.26 17.33 -4.22
C GLU A 126 -0.32 18.08 -3.03
N ALA A 127 -0.81 17.35 -2.06
CA ALA A 127 -1.29 17.89 -0.79
C ALA A 127 -0.80 17.01 0.36
N TYR A 128 -0.47 17.66 1.46
CA TYR A 128 0.04 17.03 2.69
C TYR A 128 -0.85 17.47 3.84
N PHE A 129 -1.23 16.52 4.68
CA PHE A 129 -2.17 16.76 5.76
C PHE A 129 -1.52 16.48 7.11
N HIS A 130 -2.09 17.07 8.14
CA HIS A 130 -1.58 16.97 9.51
C HIS A 130 -0.12 17.48 9.58
N GLU A 131 0.80 16.69 10.13
CA GLU A 131 2.23 17.03 10.20
C GLU A 131 3.06 16.31 9.12
N PHE A 132 2.41 15.66 8.14
CA PHE A 132 3.09 15.05 7.03
C PHE A 132 3.54 16.11 6.01
N ASN A 133 4.67 15.91 5.36
CA ASN A 133 5.24 16.86 4.39
C ASN A 133 6.07 16.13 3.33
N GLU A 134 6.62 16.86 2.37
CA GLU A 134 7.34 16.32 1.22
C GLU A 134 8.58 15.50 1.57
N ARG A 135 9.14 15.68 2.77
CA ARG A 135 10.31 14.94 3.26
C ARG A 135 9.96 13.77 4.18
N SER A 136 8.71 13.71 4.61
CA SER A 136 8.27 12.64 5.50
C SER A 136 8.27 11.30 4.78
N HIS A 137 8.92 10.31 5.36
CA HIS A 137 8.74 8.92 4.95
C HIS A 137 7.37 8.42 5.41
N HIS A 138 6.93 7.36 4.81
CA HIS A 138 5.74 6.64 5.24
C HIS A 138 5.87 5.16 4.93
N ILE A 139 5.37 4.30 5.83
CA ILE A 139 5.36 2.87 5.61
C ILE A 139 4.38 2.49 4.50
N TRP A 140 4.81 1.58 3.62
CA TRP A 140 4.03 1.10 2.48
C TRP A 140 3.08 -0.02 2.84
N PHE A 141 3.38 -0.75 3.91
CA PHE A 141 2.75 -2.02 4.16
C PHE A 141 2.73 -2.88 2.88
N SER A 142 1.61 -3.49 2.54
CA SER A 142 1.53 -4.46 1.43
C SER A 142 1.81 -3.92 0.04
N MET A 143 1.93 -2.60 -0.17
CA MET A 143 2.47 -2.10 -1.44
C MET A 143 3.89 -2.63 -1.71
N THR A 144 4.64 -3.02 -0.66
CA THR A 144 5.96 -3.64 -0.77
C THR A 144 5.94 -4.93 -1.59
N LYS A 145 4.84 -5.69 -1.57
CA LYS A 145 4.67 -6.91 -2.36
C LYS A 145 4.78 -6.65 -3.86
N SER A 146 4.14 -5.56 -4.33
CA SER A 146 4.21 -5.15 -5.74
C SER A 146 5.63 -4.75 -6.14
N LEU A 147 6.39 -4.11 -5.24
CA LEU A 147 7.80 -3.82 -5.47
C LEU A 147 8.65 -5.10 -5.53
N ALA A 148 8.45 -6.03 -4.60
CA ALA A 148 9.17 -7.30 -4.57
C ALA A 148 8.90 -8.11 -5.86
N SER A 149 7.63 -8.20 -6.29
CA SER A 149 7.28 -8.84 -7.56
C SER A 149 7.91 -8.12 -8.75
N THR A 150 7.93 -6.80 -8.74
CA THR A 150 8.53 -6.01 -9.82
C THR A 150 10.03 -6.31 -9.98
N VAL A 151 10.79 -6.32 -8.89
CA VAL A 151 12.24 -6.62 -8.97
C VAL A 151 12.51 -8.09 -9.25
N PHE A 152 11.61 -9.01 -8.85
CA PHE A 152 11.69 -10.42 -9.19
C PHE A 152 11.66 -10.66 -10.71
N GLY A 153 10.94 -9.82 -11.45
CA GLY A 153 10.88 -9.87 -12.90
C GLY A 153 12.23 -9.76 -13.61
N LEU A 154 13.23 -9.16 -12.97
CA LEU A 154 14.60 -9.15 -13.50
C LEU A 154 15.20 -10.56 -13.53
N LEU A 155 15.01 -11.34 -12.46
CA LEU A 155 15.50 -12.72 -12.39
C LEU A 155 14.78 -13.63 -13.39
N VAL A 156 13.48 -13.38 -13.61
CA VAL A 156 12.70 -14.08 -14.64
C VAL A 156 13.23 -13.77 -16.04
N ALA A 157 13.44 -12.48 -16.34
CA ALA A 157 13.96 -12.05 -17.65
C ALA A 157 15.40 -12.51 -17.90
N GLU A 158 16.19 -12.70 -16.86
CA GLU A 158 17.54 -13.29 -16.94
C GLU A 158 17.50 -14.83 -17.12
N GLY A 159 16.32 -15.45 -17.14
CA GLY A 159 16.18 -16.91 -17.25
C GLY A 159 16.64 -17.68 -16.01
N LYS A 160 16.83 -17.01 -14.89
CA LYS A 160 17.24 -17.63 -13.62
C LYS A 160 16.09 -18.31 -12.88
N VAL A 161 14.86 -17.98 -13.27
CA VAL A 161 13.62 -18.48 -12.64
C VAL A 161 12.73 -19.14 -13.68
N ASP A 162 12.26 -20.33 -13.31
CA ASP A 162 11.21 -21.07 -13.99
C ASP A 162 9.93 -20.88 -13.16
N LEU A 163 8.96 -20.14 -13.67
CA LEU A 163 7.72 -19.80 -12.97
C LEU A 163 6.82 -21.02 -12.72
N ASP A 164 6.97 -22.08 -13.52
CA ASP A 164 6.24 -23.34 -13.37
C ASP A 164 6.90 -24.29 -12.37
N ALA A 165 8.11 -23.99 -11.94
CA ALA A 165 8.81 -24.79 -10.94
C ALA A 165 8.28 -24.53 -9.52
N SER A 166 8.40 -25.55 -8.66
CA SER A 166 8.20 -25.38 -7.22
C SER A 166 9.31 -24.50 -6.61
N PRO A 167 9.00 -23.63 -5.63
CA PRO A 167 9.99 -22.91 -4.83
C PRO A 167 11.08 -23.80 -4.23
N VAL A 168 10.78 -25.06 -3.93
CA VAL A 168 11.73 -26.06 -3.40
C VAL A 168 12.94 -26.27 -4.30
N LYS A 169 12.79 -26.04 -5.63
CA LYS A 169 13.91 -26.09 -6.58
C LYS A 169 15.02 -25.09 -6.20
N TYR A 170 14.66 -23.96 -5.63
CA TYR A 170 15.58 -22.86 -5.27
C TYR A 170 15.84 -22.79 -3.76
N ILE A 171 14.88 -23.25 -2.96
CA ILE A 171 14.91 -23.27 -1.49
C ILE A 171 14.56 -24.68 -1.00
N PRO A 172 15.55 -25.61 -0.98
CA PRO A 172 15.31 -27.00 -0.58
C PRO A 172 14.76 -27.14 0.85
N GLU A 173 14.98 -26.17 1.71
CA GLU A 173 14.48 -26.11 3.08
C GLU A 173 12.95 -26.14 3.17
N LEU A 174 12.25 -25.74 2.11
CA LEU A 174 10.79 -25.76 2.02
C LEU A 174 10.22 -27.15 1.73
N LYS A 175 11.06 -28.17 1.58
CA LYS A 175 10.59 -29.55 1.37
C LYS A 175 9.75 -30.01 2.56
N GLY A 176 8.56 -30.54 2.27
CA GLY A 176 7.58 -30.94 3.28
C GLY A 176 6.64 -29.83 3.74
N SER A 177 6.89 -28.57 3.36
CA SER A 177 5.96 -27.47 3.63
C SER A 177 4.82 -27.39 2.60
N GLY A 178 3.84 -26.53 2.85
CA GLY A 178 2.76 -26.24 1.90
C GLY A 178 3.24 -25.69 0.56
N PHE A 179 4.44 -25.13 0.50
CA PHE A 179 5.03 -24.60 -0.73
C PHE A 179 5.66 -25.66 -1.64
N GLU A 180 5.80 -26.91 -1.19
CA GLU A 180 6.35 -27.98 -2.05
C GLU A 180 5.48 -28.26 -3.28
N ARG A 181 4.14 -28.12 -3.14
CA ARG A 181 3.17 -28.48 -4.17
C ARG A 181 2.76 -27.33 -5.10
N VAL A 182 3.29 -26.14 -4.87
CA VAL A 182 2.90 -24.94 -5.62
C VAL A 182 3.95 -24.56 -6.64
N THR A 183 3.55 -23.85 -7.69
CA THR A 183 4.48 -23.18 -8.60
C THR A 183 4.80 -21.78 -8.12
N ILE A 184 5.93 -21.20 -8.56
CA ILE A 184 6.28 -19.81 -8.27
C ILE A 184 5.21 -18.86 -8.81
N GLN A 185 4.60 -19.15 -9.97
CA GLN A 185 3.49 -18.34 -10.48
C GLN A 185 2.29 -18.36 -9.53
N GLN A 186 1.94 -19.50 -8.95
CA GLN A 186 0.84 -19.59 -7.98
C GLN A 186 1.14 -18.82 -6.68
N VAL A 187 2.41 -18.73 -6.28
CA VAL A 187 2.86 -17.87 -5.17
C VAL A 187 2.64 -16.40 -5.53
N LEU A 188 3.07 -15.97 -6.72
CA LEU A 188 2.90 -14.59 -7.20
C LEU A 188 1.42 -14.17 -7.30
N ASP A 189 0.54 -15.11 -7.64
CA ASP A 189 -0.89 -14.88 -7.80
C ASP A 189 -1.69 -15.07 -6.51
N HIS A 190 -1.02 -15.39 -5.39
CA HIS A 190 -1.67 -15.78 -4.14
C HIS A 190 -2.74 -16.88 -4.32
N ALA A 191 -2.46 -17.81 -5.21
CA ALA A 191 -3.28 -19.01 -5.47
C ALA A 191 -2.56 -20.29 -4.98
N SER A 192 -1.85 -20.18 -3.88
CA SER A 192 -0.96 -21.22 -3.34
C SER A 192 -1.68 -22.35 -2.59
N ALA A 193 -2.96 -22.19 -2.23
CA ALA A 193 -3.73 -23.15 -1.48
C ALA A 193 -2.99 -23.67 -0.22
N ILE A 194 -2.53 -22.75 0.60
CA ILE A 194 -1.87 -23.00 1.89
C ILE A 194 -2.82 -22.80 3.06
N ASN A 195 -2.60 -23.55 4.12
CA ASN A 195 -3.47 -23.59 5.31
C ASN A 195 -3.26 -22.39 6.26
N PHE A 196 -2.42 -21.45 5.96
CA PHE A 196 -2.21 -20.26 6.76
C PHE A 196 -3.23 -19.18 6.41
N LYS A 197 -3.92 -18.63 7.43
CA LYS A 197 -4.92 -17.56 7.27
C LYS A 197 -4.47 -16.29 7.98
N GLU A 198 -4.46 -15.18 7.27
CA GLU A 198 -4.22 -13.86 7.85
C GLU A 198 -5.45 -13.37 8.60
N ASN A 199 -5.51 -13.63 9.89
CA ASN A 199 -6.57 -13.14 10.74
C ASN A 199 -6.05 -12.03 11.66
N TYR A 200 -6.39 -10.79 11.35
CA TYR A 200 -5.96 -9.60 12.09
C TYR A 200 -6.76 -9.36 13.38
N THR A 201 -7.78 -10.16 13.66
CA THR A 201 -8.67 -9.96 14.82
C THR A 201 -8.65 -11.12 15.80
N ASP A 202 -8.18 -12.29 15.41
CA ASP A 202 -8.03 -13.46 16.25
C ASP A 202 -6.61 -13.51 16.85
N LEU A 203 -6.50 -13.10 18.09
CA LEU A 203 -5.24 -13.07 18.83
C LEU A 203 -4.69 -14.47 19.21
N GLN A 204 -5.45 -15.54 18.96
CA GLN A 204 -5.04 -16.94 19.15
C GLN A 204 -4.67 -17.62 17.83
N SER A 205 -4.74 -16.92 16.69
CA SER A 205 -4.36 -17.46 15.38
C SER A 205 -2.85 -17.62 15.24
N ASP A 206 -2.42 -18.51 14.34
CA ASP A 206 -1.00 -18.63 13.96
C ASP A 206 -0.42 -17.32 13.45
N PHE A 207 -1.27 -16.47 12.86
CA PHE A 207 -0.88 -15.11 12.46
C PHE A 207 -0.45 -14.28 13.66
N ALA A 208 -1.25 -14.26 14.73
CA ALA A 208 -0.98 -13.44 15.92
C ALA A 208 0.14 -14.02 16.78
N LEU A 209 0.17 -15.34 16.93
CA LEU A 209 1.08 -16.02 17.87
C LEU A 209 2.48 -16.24 17.31
N TYR A 210 2.61 -16.46 16.00
CA TYR A 210 3.89 -16.86 15.39
C TYR A 210 4.34 -15.92 14.28
N TYR A 211 3.47 -15.62 13.29
CA TYR A 211 3.87 -14.86 12.11
C TYR A 211 4.12 -13.37 12.41
N ALA A 212 3.21 -12.71 13.10
CA ALA A 212 3.38 -11.29 13.43
C ALA A 212 4.60 -11.03 14.34
N PRO A 213 4.87 -11.86 15.37
CA PRO A 213 6.12 -11.78 16.12
C PRO A 213 7.37 -12.05 15.28
N ALA A 214 7.34 -13.04 14.37
CA ALA A 214 8.46 -13.34 13.49
C ALA A 214 8.78 -12.17 12.56
N LEU A 215 7.74 -11.53 11.99
CA LEU A 215 7.88 -10.32 11.17
C LEU A 215 8.56 -9.15 11.91
N ASN A 216 8.46 -9.10 13.23
CA ASN A 216 9.00 -8.01 14.05
C ASN A 216 8.46 -6.61 13.66
N MET A 217 7.26 -6.58 13.13
CA MET A 217 6.57 -5.36 12.68
C MET A 217 5.47 -4.92 13.67
N GLY A 218 5.70 -5.17 14.97
CA GLY A 218 4.81 -4.81 16.07
C GLY A 218 3.64 -5.79 16.23
N TRP A 219 2.83 -5.50 17.24
CA TRP A 219 1.70 -6.32 17.65
C TRP A 219 0.45 -5.99 16.82
N LEU A 220 -0.49 -6.91 16.78
CA LEU A 220 -1.82 -6.58 16.31
C LEU A 220 -2.50 -5.60 17.28
N PRO A 221 -3.38 -4.71 16.82
CA PRO A 221 -4.17 -3.86 17.71
C PRO A 221 -4.87 -4.69 18.78
N GLY A 222 -4.73 -4.28 20.05
CA GLY A 222 -5.27 -5.01 21.20
C GLY A 222 -4.48 -6.25 21.62
N ALA A 223 -3.36 -6.57 20.98
CA ALA A 223 -2.53 -7.75 21.30
C ALA A 223 -1.41 -7.45 22.32
N ALA A 224 -1.36 -6.27 22.92
CA ALA A 224 -0.28 -5.88 23.82
C ALA A 224 -0.07 -6.83 25.02
N ASP A 225 -1.13 -7.51 25.44
CA ASP A 225 -1.11 -8.47 26.56
C ASP A 225 -0.94 -9.92 26.10
N VAL A 226 -0.91 -10.18 24.79
CA VAL A 226 -0.69 -11.52 24.24
C VAL A 226 0.81 -11.75 24.17
N GLN A 227 1.31 -12.67 25.00
CA GLN A 227 2.70 -13.09 24.89
C GLN A 227 2.85 -13.93 23.63
N PRO A 228 3.84 -13.65 22.75
CA PRO A 228 4.16 -14.57 21.67
C PRO A 228 4.48 -15.94 22.26
N ALA A 229 4.01 -16.99 21.61
CA ALA A 229 4.45 -18.32 21.96
C ALA A 229 5.98 -18.36 21.87
N ASP A 230 6.62 -18.95 22.89
CA ASP A 230 8.07 -19.00 22.97
C ASP A 230 8.65 -19.59 21.71
N ALA A 231 9.43 -18.89 21.16
CA ALA A 231 10.29 -18.77 20.02
C ALA A 231 10.98 -20.08 19.56
N GLU A 232 10.21 -21.02 19.03
CA GLU A 232 10.72 -21.95 18.03
C GLU A 232 10.82 -21.26 16.66
N VAL A 233 10.19 -20.07 16.48
CA VAL A 233 10.20 -19.27 15.23
C VAL A 233 11.02 -18.02 15.44
N TYR A 234 12.25 -18.04 14.93
CA TYR A 234 13.17 -16.90 15.11
C TYR A 234 12.90 -15.80 14.07
N GLY A 235 12.60 -16.14 12.81
CA GLY A 235 12.31 -15.21 11.74
C GLY A 235 11.25 -15.75 10.80
N VAL A 236 10.92 -14.98 9.76
CA VAL A 236 9.87 -15.36 8.82
C VAL A 236 10.22 -16.62 8.03
N GLN A 237 11.49 -16.83 7.68
CA GLN A 237 11.90 -18.04 6.98
C GLN A 237 11.63 -19.31 7.79
N ASP A 238 11.87 -19.28 9.10
CA ASP A 238 11.52 -20.38 10.00
C ASP A 238 10.01 -20.63 9.99
N PHE A 239 9.21 -19.55 10.04
CA PHE A 239 7.75 -19.66 9.96
C PHE A 239 7.31 -20.33 8.65
N LEU A 240 7.88 -19.93 7.50
CA LEU A 240 7.54 -20.51 6.19
C LEU A 240 7.81 -22.00 6.10
N VAL A 241 8.88 -22.47 6.76
CA VAL A 241 9.26 -23.90 6.77
C VAL A 241 8.39 -24.70 7.73
N GLN A 242 8.14 -24.17 8.93
CA GLN A 242 7.55 -24.96 10.03
C GLN A 242 6.02 -24.90 10.05
N PHE A 243 5.41 -23.75 9.71
CA PHE A 243 3.97 -23.52 9.92
C PHE A 243 3.14 -23.56 8.64
N ILE A 244 3.73 -23.32 7.49
CA ILE A 244 2.97 -23.36 6.24
C ILE A 244 2.73 -24.80 5.79
N GLN A 245 1.47 -25.21 5.84
CA GLN A 245 1.01 -26.52 5.41
C GLN A 245 0.09 -26.39 4.19
N PRO A 246 -0.09 -27.44 3.38
CA PRO A 246 -1.08 -27.44 2.31
C PRO A 246 -2.49 -27.29 2.87
N ASP A 247 -3.35 -26.51 2.22
CA ASP A 247 -4.78 -26.53 2.51
C ASP A 247 -5.39 -27.85 2.00
N PRO A 248 -6.01 -28.67 2.86
CA PRO A 248 -6.57 -29.96 2.45
C PRO A 248 -7.83 -29.82 1.58
N ALA A 249 -8.45 -28.65 1.57
CA ALA A 249 -9.70 -28.38 0.85
C ALA A 249 -9.52 -27.79 -0.54
N LEU A 250 -8.30 -27.32 -0.87
CA LEU A 250 -8.02 -26.61 -2.12
C LEU A 250 -6.79 -27.16 -2.82
N ASN A 251 -6.79 -27.09 -4.14
CA ASN A 251 -5.57 -27.32 -4.92
C ASN A 251 -4.92 -25.99 -5.33
N PRO A 252 -3.58 -25.95 -5.44
CA PRO A 252 -2.89 -24.77 -5.94
C PRO A 252 -3.40 -24.33 -7.31
N GLY A 253 -3.70 -23.05 -7.47
CA GLY A 253 -4.20 -22.44 -8.70
C GLY A 253 -5.72 -22.49 -8.89
N GLU A 254 -6.51 -22.99 -7.92
CA GLU A 254 -7.97 -23.04 -8.00
C GLU A 254 -8.66 -21.76 -7.51
N ALA A 255 -8.10 -21.10 -6.52
CA ALA A 255 -8.68 -19.88 -5.94
C ALA A 255 -7.60 -18.91 -5.49
N PHE A 256 -7.88 -17.64 -5.63
CA PHE A 256 -7.12 -16.57 -4.98
C PHE A 256 -7.47 -16.53 -3.49
N ASP A 257 -6.45 -16.55 -2.64
CA ASP A 257 -6.60 -16.25 -1.22
C ASP A 257 -5.38 -15.42 -0.76
N TYR A 258 -5.62 -14.14 -0.49
CA TYR A 258 -4.54 -13.21 -0.15
C TYR A 258 -3.79 -13.67 1.10
N ASN A 259 -2.48 -13.81 0.97
CA ASN A 259 -1.64 -14.34 2.02
C ASN A 259 -0.22 -13.76 1.96
N SER A 260 0.16 -13.05 3.02
CA SER A 260 1.44 -12.33 3.10
C SER A 260 2.66 -13.25 3.08
N SER A 261 2.54 -14.49 3.55
CA SER A 261 3.64 -15.46 3.51
C SER A 261 4.15 -15.76 2.10
N ASN A 262 3.30 -15.63 1.08
CA ASN A 262 3.71 -15.71 -0.33
C ASN A 262 4.72 -14.62 -0.71
N ALA A 263 4.55 -13.41 -0.19
CA ALA A 263 5.46 -12.32 -0.49
C ALA A 263 6.80 -12.44 0.24
N ASP A 264 6.79 -12.95 1.47
CA ASP A 264 8.04 -13.20 2.19
C ASP A 264 8.81 -14.37 1.58
N LEU A 265 8.11 -15.39 1.08
CA LEU A 265 8.72 -16.43 0.25
C LEU A 265 9.35 -15.83 -1.01
N LEU A 266 8.67 -14.88 -1.67
CA LEU A 266 9.23 -14.20 -2.84
C LEU A 266 10.50 -13.41 -2.47
N GLY A 267 10.50 -12.71 -1.33
CA GLY A 267 11.69 -12.03 -0.81
C GLY A 267 12.85 -12.99 -0.57
N TRP A 268 12.57 -14.17 -0.04
CA TRP A 268 13.58 -15.23 0.14
C TRP A 268 14.09 -15.78 -1.19
N LEU A 269 13.19 -16.01 -2.17
CA LEU A 269 13.58 -16.43 -3.53
C LEU A 269 14.49 -15.40 -4.20
N ILE A 270 14.18 -14.10 -4.08
CA ILE A 270 15.02 -13.03 -4.62
C ILE A 270 16.43 -13.13 -4.02
N ALA A 271 16.54 -13.16 -2.71
CA ALA A 271 17.84 -13.20 -2.04
C ALA A 271 18.63 -14.49 -2.38
N ARG A 272 17.97 -15.64 -2.42
CA ARG A 272 18.58 -16.93 -2.72
C ARG A 272 19.10 -17.02 -4.17
N ILE A 273 18.34 -16.52 -5.13
CA ILE A 273 18.65 -16.64 -6.57
C ILE A 273 19.62 -15.55 -7.00
N SER A 274 19.48 -14.32 -6.47
CA SER A 274 20.42 -13.23 -6.77
C SER A 274 21.76 -13.36 -6.05
N GLY A 275 21.78 -14.01 -4.88
CA GLY A 275 22.92 -14.06 -3.98
C GLY A 275 23.13 -12.77 -3.18
N GLU A 276 22.12 -11.88 -3.15
CA GLU A 276 22.19 -10.58 -2.47
C GLU A 276 20.99 -10.42 -1.51
N PRO A 277 21.16 -9.70 -0.38
CA PRO A 277 20.01 -9.30 0.42
C PRO A 277 18.99 -8.50 -0.39
N LEU A 278 17.69 -8.66 -0.06
CA LEU A 278 16.60 -8.04 -0.80
C LEU A 278 16.74 -6.52 -0.93
N GLN A 279 17.15 -5.82 0.16
CA GLN A 279 17.30 -4.36 0.15
C GLN A 279 18.41 -3.91 -0.83
N ASP A 280 19.50 -4.64 -0.93
CA ASP A 280 20.62 -4.33 -1.85
C ASP A 280 20.19 -4.59 -3.29
N TYR A 281 19.42 -5.67 -3.52
CA TYR A 281 18.87 -5.98 -4.82
C TYR A 281 17.86 -4.92 -5.31
N ILE A 282 16.98 -4.43 -4.41
CA ILE A 282 16.07 -3.31 -4.70
C ILE A 282 16.85 -2.02 -4.98
N GLN A 283 17.81 -1.71 -4.11
CA GLN A 283 18.62 -0.50 -4.23
C GLN A 283 19.31 -0.42 -5.59
N ARG A 284 20.09 -1.42 -5.94
CA ARG A 284 20.91 -1.44 -7.16
C ARG A 284 20.07 -1.50 -8.43
N ASN A 285 18.97 -2.24 -8.42
CA ASN A 285 18.21 -2.52 -9.64
C ASN A 285 17.07 -1.56 -9.91
N VAL A 286 16.51 -0.95 -8.87
CA VAL A 286 15.35 -0.05 -9.00
C VAL A 286 15.64 1.30 -8.36
N TRP A 287 15.90 1.34 -7.04
CA TRP A 287 15.90 2.60 -6.30
C TRP A 287 16.92 3.61 -6.84
N ALA A 288 18.16 3.19 -7.03
CA ALA A 288 19.22 4.04 -7.60
C ALA A 288 18.90 4.56 -9.01
N LYS A 289 18.09 3.82 -9.79
CA LYS A 289 17.76 4.17 -11.17
C LYS A 289 16.58 5.14 -11.30
N LEU A 290 15.74 5.23 -10.26
CA LEU A 290 14.62 6.15 -10.22
C LEU A 290 15.02 7.61 -9.93
N GLY A 291 16.25 7.86 -9.48
CA GLY A 291 16.70 9.19 -9.06
C GLY A 291 15.84 9.78 -7.96
N PRO A 292 15.64 9.07 -6.85
CA PRO A 292 14.75 9.49 -5.77
C PRO A 292 15.28 10.72 -5.05
N GLU A 293 14.39 11.46 -4.40
CA GLU A 293 14.77 12.64 -3.61
C GLU A 293 15.41 12.24 -2.27
N HIS A 294 14.98 11.09 -1.73
CA HIS A 294 15.40 10.63 -0.41
C HIS A 294 15.84 9.17 -0.42
N ASP A 295 16.67 8.81 0.56
CA ASP A 295 16.91 7.40 0.87
C ASP A 295 15.58 6.74 1.24
N ALA A 296 15.44 5.45 0.94
CA ALA A 296 14.37 4.63 1.46
C ALA A 296 14.89 3.76 2.61
N TYR A 297 14.02 3.07 3.29
CA TYR A 297 14.39 2.01 4.22
C TYR A 297 13.32 0.92 4.24
N ILE A 298 13.71 -0.27 4.68
CA ILE A 298 12.80 -1.42 4.79
C ILE A 298 12.90 -2.03 6.18
N ALA A 299 11.75 -2.38 6.77
CA ALA A 299 11.72 -3.10 8.03
C ALA A 299 12.34 -4.48 7.87
N VAL A 300 12.95 -4.97 8.94
CA VAL A 300 13.54 -6.31 9.01
C VAL A 300 12.84 -7.15 10.07
N ASP A 301 12.76 -8.45 9.81
CA ASP A 301 12.20 -9.43 10.73
C ASP A 301 13.14 -9.68 11.94
N ARG A 302 12.80 -10.64 12.79
CA ARG A 302 13.64 -10.97 13.96
C ARG A 302 15.02 -11.52 13.58
N ALA A 303 15.14 -12.13 12.40
CA ALA A 303 16.41 -12.63 11.86
C ALA A 303 17.17 -11.55 11.07
N LEU A 304 16.73 -10.30 11.10
CA LEU A 304 17.25 -9.16 10.34
C LEU A 304 17.14 -9.34 8.81
N VAL A 305 16.19 -10.13 8.36
CA VAL A 305 15.86 -10.28 6.92
C VAL A 305 14.83 -9.22 6.52
N PRO A 306 15.00 -8.52 5.39
CA PRO A 306 14.03 -7.53 4.92
C PRO A 306 12.64 -8.13 4.68
N VAL A 307 11.61 -7.45 5.20
CA VAL A 307 10.22 -7.92 5.17
C VAL A 307 9.58 -7.53 3.84
N ALA A 308 9.54 -8.48 2.91
CA ALA A 308 8.97 -8.28 1.57
C ALA A 308 7.44 -8.09 1.60
N THR A 309 6.79 -8.57 2.64
CA THR A 309 5.33 -8.44 2.79
C THR A 309 4.86 -7.01 3.08
N GLY A 310 5.73 -6.14 3.68
CA GLY A 310 5.21 -4.84 4.11
C GLY A 310 6.21 -3.83 4.64
N GLY A 311 7.51 -4.06 4.47
CA GLY A 311 8.55 -3.31 5.19
C GLY A 311 9.00 -1.99 4.56
N MET A 312 8.69 -1.72 3.28
CA MET A 312 9.21 -0.54 2.56
C MET A 312 8.68 0.78 3.13
N ASN A 313 9.54 1.78 3.14
CA ASN A 313 9.22 3.16 3.56
C ASN A 313 9.89 4.16 2.61
N THR A 314 9.11 5.11 2.10
CA THR A 314 9.60 6.16 1.19
C THR A 314 8.85 7.47 1.40
N THR A 315 9.33 8.54 0.76
CA THR A 315 8.51 9.74 0.60
C THR A 315 7.39 9.51 -0.43
N LEU A 316 6.38 10.38 -0.41
CA LEU A 316 5.24 10.30 -1.33
C LEU A 316 5.67 10.49 -2.79
N ARG A 317 6.58 11.45 -3.05
CA ARG A 317 7.12 11.69 -4.38
C ARG A 317 7.93 10.53 -4.91
N ASP A 318 8.68 9.85 -4.04
CA ASP A 318 9.47 8.68 -4.43
C ASP A 318 8.61 7.44 -4.69
N ALA A 319 7.51 7.29 -3.95
CA ALA A 319 6.48 6.28 -4.26
C ALA A 319 5.83 6.53 -5.64
N ALA A 320 5.57 7.80 -5.98
CA ALA A 320 5.03 8.16 -7.28
C ALA A 320 6.01 7.86 -8.43
N ARG A 321 7.34 8.03 -8.23
CA ARG A 321 8.38 7.66 -9.22
C ARG A 321 8.32 6.16 -9.55
N PHE A 322 8.16 5.32 -8.53
CA PHE A 322 7.96 3.89 -8.74
C PHE A 322 6.69 3.64 -9.56
N GLY A 323 5.58 4.28 -9.22
CA GLY A 323 4.33 4.17 -9.98
C GLY A 323 4.46 4.62 -11.43
N MET A 324 5.22 5.70 -11.71
CA MET A 324 5.49 6.18 -13.07
C MET A 324 6.29 5.15 -13.88
N MET A 325 7.33 4.58 -13.30
CA MET A 325 8.10 3.51 -13.95
C MET A 325 7.19 2.33 -14.34
N ILE A 326 6.27 1.91 -13.47
CA ILE A 326 5.33 0.83 -13.77
C ILE A 326 4.37 1.24 -14.88
N ARG A 327 3.78 2.46 -14.83
CA ARG A 327 2.92 2.98 -15.90
C ARG A 327 3.63 2.95 -17.26
N ASP A 328 4.90 3.31 -17.27
CA ASP A 328 5.72 3.42 -18.48
C ASP A 328 6.43 2.09 -18.82
N ARG A 329 5.81 0.96 -18.46
CA ARG A 329 6.28 -0.38 -18.81
C ARG A 329 7.72 -0.67 -18.37
N GLY A 330 8.07 -0.19 -17.19
CA GLY A 330 9.40 -0.39 -16.61
C GLY A 330 10.46 0.59 -17.07
N GLU A 331 10.11 1.56 -17.91
CA GLU A 331 11.01 2.66 -18.29
C GLU A 331 10.93 3.81 -17.29
N PHE A 332 12.06 4.42 -16.96
CA PHE A 332 12.11 5.66 -16.21
C PHE A 332 13.30 6.51 -16.63
N GLY A 333 13.02 7.77 -17.01
CA GLY A 333 14.06 8.72 -17.42
C GLY A 333 14.88 8.27 -18.63
N GLY A 334 14.29 7.61 -19.60
CA GLY A 334 14.93 7.10 -20.80
C GLY A 334 15.73 5.80 -20.60
N GLN A 335 15.60 5.15 -19.43
CA GLN A 335 16.25 3.89 -19.13
C GLN A 335 15.21 2.81 -18.86
N GLN A 336 15.37 1.62 -19.48
CA GLN A 336 14.60 0.44 -19.09
C GLN A 336 15.12 -0.09 -17.75
N VAL A 337 14.37 0.11 -16.67
CA VAL A 337 14.71 -0.31 -15.32
C VAL A 337 14.25 -1.75 -15.07
N ILE A 338 13.00 -2.04 -15.46
CA ILE A 338 12.37 -3.37 -15.38
C ILE A 338 11.97 -3.80 -16.80
N PRO A 339 12.17 -5.06 -17.20
CA PRO A 339 11.77 -5.53 -18.54
C PRO A 339 10.30 -5.27 -18.81
N ALA A 340 10.00 -4.65 -19.96
CA ALA A 340 8.63 -4.29 -20.35
C ALA A 340 7.70 -5.51 -20.39
N GLN A 341 8.21 -6.66 -20.83
CA GLN A 341 7.47 -7.91 -20.90
C GLN A 341 6.98 -8.37 -19.52
N TRP A 342 7.78 -8.17 -18.46
CA TRP A 342 7.37 -8.51 -17.11
C TRP A 342 6.24 -7.62 -16.60
N ILE A 343 6.35 -6.31 -16.87
CA ILE A 343 5.30 -5.37 -16.49
C ILE A 343 4.00 -5.65 -17.24
N ASP A 344 4.08 -5.93 -18.56
CA ASP A 344 2.90 -6.28 -19.36
C ASP A 344 2.27 -7.59 -18.88
N ALA A 345 3.08 -8.64 -18.65
CA ALA A 345 2.61 -9.91 -18.12
C ALA A 345 1.94 -9.75 -16.73
N SER A 346 2.45 -8.85 -15.89
CA SER A 346 1.87 -8.61 -14.56
C SER A 346 0.49 -7.95 -14.60
N LEU A 347 0.09 -7.39 -15.74
CA LEU A 347 -1.19 -6.68 -15.91
C LEU A 347 -2.13 -7.43 -16.88
N GLU A 348 -1.66 -8.50 -17.47
CA GLU A 348 -2.47 -9.37 -18.31
C GLU A 348 -3.37 -10.26 -17.44
N VAL A 349 -4.67 -10.15 -17.63
CA VAL A 349 -5.66 -10.95 -16.91
C VAL A 349 -6.17 -12.06 -17.82
N SER A 350 -5.61 -13.26 -17.67
CA SER A 350 -6.15 -14.44 -18.33
C SER A 350 -7.47 -14.88 -17.68
N ASP A 351 -8.26 -15.68 -18.40
CA ASP A 351 -9.50 -16.27 -17.87
C ASP A 351 -9.26 -17.02 -16.56
N LYS A 352 -8.11 -17.68 -16.43
CA LYS A 352 -7.72 -18.40 -15.21
C LYS A 352 -7.49 -17.45 -14.04
N VAL A 353 -6.77 -16.33 -14.25
CA VAL A 353 -6.52 -15.33 -13.21
C VAL A 353 -7.81 -14.68 -12.73
N ALA A 354 -8.71 -14.35 -13.67
CA ALA A 354 -10.04 -13.82 -13.33
C ALA A 354 -10.88 -14.86 -12.58
N ALA A 355 -10.87 -16.11 -13.03
CA ALA A 355 -11.59 -17.20 -12.37
C ALA A 355 -11.09 -17.46 -10.95
N ASN A 356 -9.80 -17.37 -10.67
CA ASN A 356 -9.24 -17.52 -9.33
C ASN A 356 -9.82 -16.49 -8.35
N MET A 357 -9.92 -15.22 -8.75
CA MET A 357 -10.55 -14.19 -7.92
C MET A 357 -12.03 -14.48 -7.69
N ALA A 358 -12.77 -14.81 -8.75
CA ALA A 358 -14.20 -15.11 -8.70
C ALA A 358 -14.52 -16.36 -7.87
N ALA A 359 -13.60 -17.32 -7.77
CA ALA A 359 -13.78 -18.54 -6.99
C ALA A 359 -13.83 -18.30 -5.47
N ASN A 360 -13.32 -17.16 -4.99
CA ASN A 360 -13.35 -16.84 -3.57
C ASN A 360 -14.37 -15.73 -3.27
N PRO A 361 -15.56 -16.07 -2.70
CA PRO A 361 -16.62 -15.10 -2.44
C PRO A 361 -16.24 -13.99 -1.45
N LYS A 362 -15.16 -14.16 -0.69
CA LYS A 362 -14.62 -13.14 0.21
C LYS A 362 -14.30 -11.83 -0.53
N TYR A 363 -13.96 -11.89 -1.83
CA TYR A 363 -13.57 -10.74 -2.64
C TYR A 363 -14.68 -10.22 -3.58
N GLY A 364 -15.86 -10.87 -3.60
CA GLY A 364 -16.95 -10.56 -4.54
C GLY A 364 -17.54 -9.15 -4.41
N GLU A 365 -17.39 -8.50 -3.26
CA GLU A 365 -17.85 -7.11 -3.02
C GLU A 365 -16.72 -6.07 -3.14
N GLU A 366 -15.51 -6.51 -3.42
CA GLU A 366 -14.35 -5.63 -3.54
C GLU A 366 -14.22 -5.08 -4.97
N PRO A 367 -13.54 -3.95 -5.18
CA PRO A 367 -13.48 -3.28 -6.49
C PRO A 367 -12.58 -3.99 -7.51
N TRP A 368 -11.92 -5.09 -7.11
CA TRP A 368 -10.90 -5.77 -7.88
C TRP A 368 -11.50 -6.79 -8.85
N THR A 369 -10.99 -6.84 -10.09
CA THR A 369 -11.36 -7.84 -11.08
C THR A 369 -10.42 -9.04 -11.07
N ALA A 370 -9.18 -8.83 -10.61
CA ALA A 370 -8.16 -9.86 -10.50
C ALA A 370 -7.02 -9.46 -9.55
N TYR A 371 -6.21 -10.45 -9.18
CA TYR A 371 -4.90 -10.25 -8.54
C TYR A 371 -3.86 -11.09 -9.29
N HIS A 372 -2.83 -10.45 -9.80
CA HIS A 372 -1.81 -11.11 -10.60
C HIS A 372 -0.44 -10.52 -10.34
N ASN A 373 0.57 -11.37 -10.18
CA ASN A 373 1.94 -10.95 -9.88
C ASN A 373 2.03 -9.89 -8.78
N MET A 374 1.24 -10.06 -7.71
CA MET A 374 1.15 -9.14 -6.55
C MET A 374 0.64 -7.74 -6.88
N TRP A 375 -0.15 -7.59 -7.94
CA TRP A 375 -0.86 -6.37 -8.29
C TRP A 375 -2.38 -6.57 -8.22
N TRP A 376 -3.09 -5.58 -7.68
CA TRP A 376 -4.55 -5.51 -7.67
C TRP A 376 -5.04 -4.89 -8.97
N ILE A 377 -5.82 -5.62 -9.75
CA ILE A 377 -6.33 -5.18 -11.05
C ILE A 377 -7.76 -4.67 -10.89
N LEU A 378 -8.01 -3.44 -11.37
CA LEU A 378 -9.34 -2.80 -11.38
C LEU A 378 -10.02 -2.93 -12.73
N ASP A 379 -9.27 -2.70 -13.82
CA ASP A 379 -9.75 -2.74 -15.20
C ASP A 379 -8.54 -2.99 -16.12
N ALA A 380 -8.39 -4.23 -16.57
CA ALA A 380 -7.25 -4.62 -17.41
C ALA A 380 -7.25 -3.92 -18.77
N ASP A 381 -8.44 -3.68 -19.37
CA ASP A 381 -8.57 -3.03 -20.67
C ASP A 381 -8.11 -1.57 -20.64
N LYS A 382 -8.25 -0.92 -19.48
CA LYS A 382 -7.77 0.44 -19.27
C LYS A 382 -6.34 0.50 -18.73
N GLY A 383 -5.76 -0.65 -18.42
CA GLY A 383 -4.50 -0.71 -17.68
C GLY A 383 -4.64 0.00 -16.32
N GLU A 384 -5.71 -0.32 -15.58
CA GLU A 384 -6.04 0.28 -14.31
C GLU A 384 -5.76 -0.70 -13.18
N TYR A 385 -4.80 -0.40 -12.33
CA TYR A 385 -4.33 -1.28 -11.27
C TYR A 385 -3.70 -0.51 -10.11
N CYS A 386 -3.53 -1.22 -8.98
CA CYS A 386 -3.00 -0.64 -7.76
C CYS A 386 -1.98 -1.55 -7.07
N ALA A 387 -0.97 -0.92 -6.45
CA ALA A 387 -0.36 -1.46 -5.25
C ALA A 387 -1.14 -0.94 -4.03
N VAL A 388 -1.48 -1.83 -3.10
CA VAL A 388 -2.33 -1.49 -1.95
C VAL A 388 -1.72 -1.99 -0.64
N GLY A 389 -1.69 -1.15 0.37
CA GLY A 389 -1.29 -1.48 1.74
C GLY A 389 -2.42 -1.30 2.74
N ILE A 390 -2.38 -2.06 3.83
CA ILE A 390 -3.31 -1.87 4.95
C ILE A 390 -3.23 -0.43 5.47
N HIS A 391 -4.27 0.00 6.18
CA HIS A 391 -4.44 1.37 6.65
C HIS A 391 -4.53 2.41 5.52
N GLY A 392 -4.73 1.98 4.26
CA GLY A 392 -5.10 2.83 3.14
C GLY A 392 -3.96 3.39 2.29
N GLN A 393 -2.81 2.73 2.24
CA GLN A 393 -1.69 3.07 1.35
C GLN A 393 -2.01 2.65 -0.08
N VAL A 394 -1.78 3.50 -1.07
CA VAL A 394 -2.02 3.16 -2.48
C VAL A 394 -1.04 3.85 -3.42
N ILE A 395 -0.59 3.10 -4.42
CA ILE A 395 -0.14 3.63 -5.70
C ILE A 395 -1.16 3.17 -6.74
N TYR A 396 -1.96 4.10 -7.25
CA TYR A 396 -2.95 3.90 -8.30
C TYR A 396 -2.37 4.28 -9.65
N ILE A 397 -2.56 3.43 -10.64
CA ILE A 397 -2.06 3.61 -12.00
C ILE A 397 -3.21 3.41 -12.98
N ASN A 398 -3.32 4.32 -13.96
CA ASN A 398 -4.23 4.19 -15.09
C ASN A 398 -3.48 4.55 -16.36
N ARG A 399 -3.12 3.53 -17.17
CA ARG A 399 -2.36 3.71 -18.40
C ARG A 399 -3.14 4.48 -19.46
N SER A 400 -4.44 4.18 -19.61
CA SER A 400 -5.28 4.87 -20.61
C SER A 400 -5.44 6.37 -20.31
N ALA A 401 -5.35 6.76 -19.04
CA ALA A 401 -5.39 8.16 -18.62
C ALA A 401 -4.01 8.79 -18.48
N ASP A 402 -2.95 8.04 -18.74
CA ASP A 402 -1.55 8.46 -18.51
C ASP A 402 -1.33 9.02 -17.10
N THR A 403 -1.97 8.39 -16.07
CA THR A 403 -2.07 8.94 -14.72
C THR A 403 -1.49 7.98 -13.70
N VAL A 404 -0.76 8.55 -12.73
CA VAL A 404 -0.35 7.91 -11.49
C VAL A 404 -0.81 8.76 -10.33
N MET A 405 -1.44 8.17 -9.34
CA MET A 405 -1.73 8.81 -8.07
C MET A 405 -1.15 7.98 -6.93
N ALA A 406 -0.47 8.63 -6.02
CA ALA A 406 0.00 7.99 -4.81
C ALA A 406 -0.63 8.68 -3.60
N TRP A 407 -1.02 7.90 -2.61
CA TRP A 407 -1.42 8.46 -1.32
C TRP A 407 -1.03 7.56 -0.17
N PHE A 408 -0.70 8.20 0.93
CA PHE A 408 -0.47 7.57 2.21
C PHE A 408 -1.58 7.92 3.20
N SER A 409 -1.87 7.03 4.11
CA SER A 409 -2.98 7.17 5.06
C SER A 409 -2.68 6.49 6.39
N SER A 410 -3.33 6.99 7.43
CA SER A 410 -3.33 6.43 8.79
C SER A 410 -4.73 5.98 9.20
N GLN A 411 -5.46 5.27 8.30
CA GLN A 411 -6.80 4.76 8.59
C GLN A 411 -6.81 3.85 9.81
N PRO A 412 -7.78 4.00 10.74
CA PRO A 412 -7.88 3.16 11.94
C PRO A 412 -8.01 1.68 11.62
N GLY A 413 -8.80 1.32 10.59
CA GLY A 413 -9.01 -0.06 10.18
C GLY A 413 -7.92 -0.56 9.24
N ALA A 414 -7.39 -1.76 9.50
CA ALA A 414 -6.36 -2.37 8.65
C ALA A 414 -6.89 -2.76 7.26
N SER A 415 -8.14 -3.28 7.16
CA SER A 415 -8.71 -3.71 5.87
C SER A 415 -8.94 -2.52 4.95
N ALA A 416 -8.21 -2.45 3.83
CA ALA A 416 -8.35 -1.35 2.88
C ALA A 416 -9.66 -1.44 2.06
N ALA A 417 -9.83 -2.49 1.26
CA ALA A 417 -10.89 -2.56 0.24
C ALA A 417 -12.34 -2.56 0.78
N ARG A 418 -12.53 -2.91 2.06
CA ARG A 418 -13.85 -2.91 2.71
C ARG A 418 -14.20 -1.62 3.42
N ASN A 419 -13.22 -0.76 3.66
CA ASN A 419 -13.43 0.50 4.35
C ASN A 419 -14.07 1.53 3.41
N PRO A 420 -15.16 2.21 3.83
CA PRO A 420 -15.77 3.28 3.04
C PRO A 420 -14.79 4.41 2.76
N GLU A 421 -13.89 4.72 3.69
CA GLU A 421 -12.85 5.75 3.54
C GLU A 421 -11.86 5.43 2.41
N PHE A 422 -11.49 4.15 2.28
CA PHE A 422 -10.65 3.69 1.17
C PHE A 422 -11.39 3.81 -0.16
N ARG A 423 -12.65 3.33 -0.20
CA ARG A 423 -13.50 3.35 -1.41
C ARG A 423 -13.75 4.77 -1.90
N ALA A 424 -13.97 5.72 -0.98
CA ALA A 424 -14.15 7.13 -1.33
C ALA A 424 -12.93 7.71 -2.05
N LYS A 425 -11.73 7.48 -1.51
CA LYS A 425 -10.48 7.94 -2.14
C LYS A 425 -10.24 7.27 -3.49
N LEU A 426 -10.43 5.96 -3.58
CA LEU A 426 -10.25 5.22 -4.83
C LEU A 426 -11.23 5.68 -5.91
N GLN A 427 -12.50 5.90 -5.57
CA GLN A 427 -13.50 6.41 -6.50
C GLN A 427 -13.12 7.81 -7.00
N ALA A 428 -12.76 8.73 -6.11
CA ALA A 428 -12.33 10.08 -6.48
C ALA A 428 -11.09 10.06 -7.39
N ALA A 429 -10.13 9.17 -7.13
CA ALA A 429 -8.95 8.99 -7.98
C ALA A 429 -9.32 8.50 -9.39
N ARG A 430 -10.22 7.51 -9.51
CA ARG A 430 -10.70 7.00 -10.81
C ARG A 430 -11.44 8.06 -11.61
N GLU A 431 -12.34 8.82 -10.97
CA GLU A 431 -13.08 9.91 -11.59
C GLU A 431 -12.15 11.05 -12.04
N LEU A 432 -11.16 11.39 -11.21
CA LEU A 432 -10.15 12.38 -11.56
C LEU A 432 -9.34 11.93 -12.78
N ALA A 433 -8.83 10.69 -12.81
CA ALA A 433 -8.06 10.15 -13.92
C ALA A 433 -8.84 10.25 -15.25
N VAL A 434 -10.10 9.79 -15.27
CA VAL A 434 -10.97 9.89 -16.45
C VAL A 434 -11.15 11.35 -16.90
N SER A 435 -11.23 12.28 -15.97
CA SER A 435 -11.44 13.68 -16.29
C SER A 435 -10.21 14.38 -16.87
N LEU A 436 -9.02 13.89 -16.52
CA LEU A 436 -7.76 14.42 -17.04
C LEU A 436 -7.59 14.06 -18.52
N THR A 437 -8.17 12.96 -19.00
CA THR A 437 -8.14 12.58 -20.43
C THR A 437 -9.00 13.47 -21.32
N ARG A 438 -10.07 14.10 -20.77
CA ARG A 438 -11.04 14.90 -21.56
C ARG A 438 -10.58 16.33 -21.85
N LYS A 439 -9.44 16.76 -21.30
CA LYS A 439 -8.92 18.13 -21.45
C LYS A 439 -7.68 18.22 -22.34
N LEU A 440 -7.31 17.11 -22.98
CA LEU A 440 -6.31 17.05 -24.07
C LEU A 440 -7.01 16.95 -25.41
#